data_2aa4a0fb10b578c52fb2006120781343
#
_entry.id   2aa4a0fb10b578c52fb2006120781343
#
_cell.length_a   1.000
_cell.length_b   1.000
_cell.length_c   1.000
_cell.angle_alpha   90.00
_cell.angle_beta   90.00
_cell.angle_gamma   90.00
#
_symmetry.space_group_name_H-M   'P 1'
#
loop_
_entity.id
_entity.type
_entity.pdbx_description
1 polymer ?
#
loop_
_entity_poly.entity_id
_entity_poly.type
_entity_poly.pdbx_seq_one_letter_code
_entity_poly.pdbx_strand_id
1 'polypeptide(L)'
;MQDPLRIVTLHKEDTETVIQTDKGAEELLLPSDLEKEQEKAEKKDNKEDKKRAEHEAAEANRKEEWKAKQQAKRIAEQEQLNHLRAMNNDEVTTASLRRVSADTERLTRRNMKECVSEHIQTLCLDSPDFARLVMHPKKNMIHCFRYIYRKA
;
A
#
# COMPACT_ATOMS: atom_id res chain seq x y z
N MET A 1 -10.55 -11.25 43.13
CA MET A 1 -9.56 -10.30 43.68
C MET A 1 -9.51 -9.13 42.69
N GLN A 2 -10.05 -8.01 43.13
CA GLN A 2 -10.22 -6.79 42.30
C GLN A 2 -9.11 -5.81 42.71
N ASP A 3 -8.33 -5.33 41.75
CA ASP A 3 -7.40 -4.24 41.97
C ASP A 3 -8.10 -2.90 41.77
N PRO A 4 -8.01 -1.95 42.71
CA PRO A 4 -8.67 -0.67 42.57
C PRO A 4 -7.81 0.35 41.85
N LEU A 5 -8.46 1.06 40.94
CA LEU A 5 -7.96 2.21 40.21
C LEU A 5 -7.50 3.31 41.17
N ARG A 6 -6.23 3.68 41.11
CA ARG A 6 -5.64 4.75 41.90
C ARG A 6 -5.86 6.09 41.19
N ILE A 7 -6.83 6.86 41.69
CA ILE A 7 -7.06 8.23 41.28
C ILE A 7 -5.98 9.10 41.92
N VAL A 8 -5.14 9.73 41.08
CA VAL A 8 -4.18 10.74 41.52
C VAL A 8 -4.88 12.11 41.46
N THR A 9 -5.22 12.63 42.63
CA THR A 9 -5.68 14.01 42.80
C THR A 9 -4.48 14.96 42.79
N LEU A 10 -4.40 15.84 41.79
CA LEU A 10 -3.43 16.92 41.73
C LEU A 10 -3.89 18.04 42.67
N HIS A 11 -3.12 18.28 43.71
CA HIS A 11 -3.24 19.43 44.56
C HIS A 11 -2.82 20.71 43.80
N LYS A 12 -3.72 21.67 43.81
CA LYS A 12 -3.50 23.01 43.29
C LYS A 12 -2.84 23.81 44.43
N GLU A 13 -1.55 24.09 44.32
CA GLU A 13 -0.87 25.02 45.20
C GLU A 13 -0.90 26.40 44.58
N ASP A 14 -1.49 27.34 45.35
CA ASP A 14 -1.55 28.76 45.07
C ASP A 14 -0.15 29.37 45.22
N THR A 15 0.42 29.85 44.14
CA THR A 15 1.56 30.77 44.22
C THR A 15 1.09 32.16 43.80
N GLU A 16 0.83 33.00 44.77
CA GLU A 16 0.70 34.46 44.58
C GLU A 16 2.04 35.00 44.02
N THR A 17 2.03 35.37 42.75
CA THR A 17 3.14 36.12 42.17
C THR A 17 2.78 37.60 42.21
N VAL A 18 3.46 38.32 43.05
CA VAL A 18 3.40 39.78 43.15
C VAL A 18 3.85 40.38 41.82
N ILE A 19 2.92 40.98 41.09
CA ILE A 19 3.22 41.71 39.85
C ILE A 19 3.67 43.11 40.26
N GLN A 20 4.94 43.38 40.16
CA GLN A 20 5.47 44.74 40.16
C GLN A 20 5.06 45.39 38.84
N THR A 21 4.22 46.39 38.92
CA THR A 21 3.83 47.26 37.80
C THR A 21 5.00 48.17 37.48
N ASP A 22 5.75 47.80 36.47
CA ASP A 22 6.67 48.74 35.82
C ASP A 22 5.90 49.55 34.77
N LYS A 23 5.89 50.86 34.91
CA LYS A 23 5.25 51.81 34.02
C LYS A 23 6.08 51.96 32.75
N GLY A 24 5.83 51.05 31.77
CA GLY A 24 6.33 51.18 30.42
C GLY A 24 5.17 51.46 29.48
N ALA A 25 5.25 52.55 28.75
CA ALA A 25 4.33 53.11 27.77
C ALA A 25 3.41 52.10 27.10
N GLU A 26 2.10 52.17 27.37
CA GLU A 26 1.06 51.61 26.50
C GLU A 26 1.11 52.32 25.15
N GLU A 27 1.76 51.74 24.19
CA GLU A 27 1.63 52.12 22.81
C GLU A 27 0.23 51.70 22.35
N LEU A 28 -0.71 52.67 22.38
CA LEU A 28 -2.08 52.53 21.91
C LEU A 28 -2.03 52.21 20.39
N LEU A 29 -2.11 50.94 20.07
CA LEU A 29 -2.31 50.47 18.71
C LEU A 29 -3.58 51.10 18.14
N LEU A 30 -3.44 51.89 17.07
CA LEU A 30 -4.56 52.52 16.39
C LEU A 30 -5.53 51.44 15.88
N PRO A 31 -6.84 51.66 15.91
CA PRO A 31 -7.85 50.68 15.48
C PRO A 31 -7.63 50.13 14.09
N SER A 32 -7.00 50.87 13.20
CA SER A 32 -6.68 50.46 11.81
C SER A 32 -5.64 49.35 11.71
N ASP A 33 -4.80 49.14 12.72
CA ASP A 33 -3.76 48.13 12.71
C ASP A 33 -4.30 46.77 13.22
N LEU A 34 -5.26 46.81 14.14
CA LEU A 34 -6.01 45.63 14.59
C LEU A 34 -6.87 45.02 13.45
N GLU A 35 -7.51 45.87 12.64
CA GLU A 35 -8.28 45.43 11.48
C GLU A 35 -7.40 44.76 10.41
N LYS A 36 -6.20 45.28 10.17
CA LYS A 36 -5.22 44.70 9.23
C LYS A 36 -4.64 43.37 9.71
N GLU A 37 -4.46 43.18 11.00
CA GLU A 37 -4.01 41.90 11.57
C GLU A 37 -5.11 40.84 11.52
N GLN A 38 -6.35 41.22 11.78
CA GLN A 38 -7.51 40.33 11.65
C GLN A 38 -7.71 39.88 10.19
N GLU A 39 -7.65 40.81 9.24
CA GLU A 39 -7.76 40.46 7.80
C GLU A 39 -6.62 39.57 7.29
N LYS A 40 -5.40 39.73 7.85
CA LYS A 40 -4.27 38.84 7.53
C LYS A 40 -4.43 37.45 8.16
N ALA A 41 -5.01 37.34 9.35
CA ALA A 41 -5.29 36.07 10.01
C ALA A 41 -6.37 35.30 9.25
N GLU A 42 -7.48 35.93 8.89
CA GLU A 42 -8.55 35.31 8.12
C GLU A 42 -8.09 34.86 6.72
N LYS A 43 -7.21 35.63 6.07
CA LYS A 43 -6.62 35.23 4.77
C LYS A 43 -5.66 34.04 4.90
N LYS A 44 -4.98 33.89 6.04
CA LYS A 44 -4.12 32.73 6.29
C LYS A 44 -4.95 31.47 6.54
N ASP A 45 -5.96 31.57 7.40
CA ASP A 45 -6.83 30.42 7.72
C ASP A 45 -7.56 29.92 6.47
N ASN A 46 -8.13 30.82 5.67
CA ASN A 46 -8.78 30.46 4.41
C ASN A 46 -7.81 29.78 3.42
N LYS A 47 -6.54 30.17 3.41
CA LYS A 47 -5.51 29.57 2.53
C LYS A 47 -5.07 28.20 3.04
N GLU A 48 -5.05 27.98 4.35
CA GLU A 48 -4.74 26.68 4.94
C GLU A 48 -5.88 25.70 4.75
N ASP A 49 -7.11 26.12 4.96
CA ASP A 49 -8.30 25.30 4.74
C ASP A 49 -8.44 24.87 3.27
N LYS A 50 -8.16 25.78 2.34
CA LYS A 50 -8.15 25.46 0.92
C LYS A 50 -7.07 24.42 0.58
N LYS A 51 -5.87 24.53 1.12
CA LYS A 51 -4.80 23.54 0.93
C LYS A 51 -5.14 22.19 1.53
N ARG A 52 -5.79 22.19 2.70
CA ARG A 52 -6.24 20.96 3.36
C ARG A 52 -7.30 20.26 2.52
N ALA A 53 -8.28 21.01 2.01
CA ALA A 53 -9.32 20.46 1.14
C ALA A 53 -8.76 19.91 -0.19
N GLU A 54 -7.81 20.62 -0.80
CA GLU A 54 -7.11 20.15 -2.01
C GLU A 54 -6.31 18.86 -1.75
N HIS A 55 -5.63 18.78 -0.62
CA HIS A 55 -4.89 17.59 -0.22
C HIS A 55 -5.82 16.39 0.04
N GLU A 56 -6.93 16.62 0.72
CA GLU A 56 -7.92 15.58 1.01
C GLU A 56 -8.59 15.07 -0.28
N ALA A 57 -8.92 15.97 -1.20
CA ALA A 57 -9.45 15.60 -2.51
C ALA A 57 -8.42 14.79 -3.35
N ALA A 58 -7.15 15.20 -3.34
CA ALA A 58 -6.09 14.46 -4.02
C ALA A 58 -5.85 13.08 -3.40
N GLU A 59 -5.99 12.94 -2.08
CA GLU A 59 -5.88 11.66 -1.39
C GLU A 59 -7.06 10.74 -1.68
N ALA A 60 -8.27 11.29 -1.73
CA ALA A 60 -9.48 10.58 -2.12
C ALA A 60 -9.36 10.02 -3.55
N ASN A 61 -8.94 10.86 -4.51
CA ASN A 61 -8.72 10.45 -5.89
C ASN A 61 -7.67 9.33 -6.01
N ARG A 62 -6.55 9.42 -5.28
CA ARG A 62 -5.54 8.34 -5.27
C ARG A 62 -6.08 7.03 -4.70
N LYS A 63 -6.93 7.10 -3.67
CA LYS A 63 -7.58 5.92 -3.10
C LYS A 63 -8.56 5.28 -4.09
N GLU A 64 -9.31 6.08 -4.82
CA GLU A 64 -10.23 5.60 -5.86
C GLU A 64 -9.50 4.98 -7.04
N GLU A 65 -8.46 5.64 -7.56
CA GLU A 65 -7.62 5.07 -8.62
C GLU A 65 -6.96 3.75 -8.19
N TRP A 66 -6.49 3.68 -6.96
CA TRP A 66 -5.91 2.45 -6.44
C TRP A 66 -6.95 1.32 -6.37
N LYS A 67 -8.18 1.61 -5.89
CA LYS A 67 -9.28 0.65 -5.85
C LYS A 67 -9.67 0.19 -7.26
N ALA A 68 -9.77 1.13 -8.20
CA ALA A 68 -10.06 0.83 -9.60
C ALA A 68 -8.99 -0.08 -10.23
N LYS A 69 -7.70 0.21 -10.00
CA LYS A 69 -6.58 -0.63 -10.46
C LYS A 69 -6.61 -2.03 -9.84
N GLN A 70 -6.97 -2.14 -8.55
CA GLN A 70 -7.11 -3.44 -7.89
C GLN A 70 -8.28 -4.25 -8.46
N GLN A 71 -9.40 -3.58 -8.70
CA GLN A 71 -10.57 -4.23 -9.28
C GLN A 71 -10.30 -4.69 -10.72
N ALA A 72 -9.68 -3.85 -11.55
CA ALA A 72 -9.28 -4.21 -12.90
C ALA A 72 -8.34 -5.43 -12.92
N LYS A 73 -7.36 -5.48 -11.99
CA LYS A 73 -6.48 -6.65 -11.85
C LYS A 73 -7.25 -7.93 -11.48
N ARG A 74 -8.23 -7.84 -10.58
CA ARG A 74 -9.06 -9.00 -10.19
C ARG A 74 -9.90 -9.50 -11.36
N ILE A 75 -10.49 -8.58 -12.13
CA ILE A 75 -11.28 -8.93 -13.32
C ILE A 75 -10.39 -9.63 -14.35
N ALA A 76 -9.25 -9.04 -14.68
CA ALA A 76 -8.29 -9.63 -15.64
C ALA A 76 -7.78 -11.01 -15.17
N GLU A 77 -7.51 -11.19 -13.87
CA GLU A 77 -7.12 -12.48 -13.31
C GLU A 77 -8.25 -13.51 -13.43
N GLN A 78 -9.49 -13.10 -13.17
CA GLN A 78 -10.65 -13.97 -13.27
C GLN A 78 -10.92 -14.39 -14.74
N GLU A 79 -10.78 -13.47 -15.68
CA GLU A 79 -10.88 -13.77 -17.11
C GLU A 79 -9.81 -14.77 -17.57
N GLN A 80 -8.57 -14.60 -17.12
CA GLN A 80 -7.50 -15.55 -17.39
C GLN A 80 -7.81 -16.93 -16.81
N LEU A 81 -8.33 -17.02 -15.58
CA LEU A 81 -8.72 -18.28 -14.98
C LEU A 81 -9.88 -18.96 -15.73
N ASN A 82 -10.86 -18.19 -16.18
CA ASN A 82 -11.98 -18.69 -16.96
C ASN A 82 -11.49 -19.22 -18.32
N HIS A 83 -10.57 -18.51 -18.96
CA HIS A 83 -9.94 -18.96 -20.20
C HIS A 83 -9.18 -20.28 -20.01
N LEU A 84 -8.38 -20.39 -18.94
CA LEU A 84 -7.68 -21.64 -18.62
C LEU A 84 -8.61 -22.83 -18.37
N ARG A 85 -9.79 -22.59 -17.81
CA ARG A 85 -10.80 -23.64 -17.59
C ARG A 85 -11.44 -24.09 -18.89
N ALA A 86 -11.57 -23.19 -19.85
CA ALA A 86 -12.16 -23.48 -21.15
C ALA A 86 -11.18 -24.17 -22.13
N MET A 87 -9.87 -24.05 -21.90
CA MET A 87 -8.83 -24.67 -22.74
C MET A 87 -8.86 -26.20 -22.66
N ASN A 88 -8.62 -26.84 -23.80
CA ASN A 88 -8.42 -28.30 -23.89
C ASN A 88 -7.12 -28.72 -23.16
N ASN A 89 -7.04 -29.99 -22.75
CA ASN A 89 -5.88 -30.51 -22.02
C ASN A 89 -4.57 -30.40 -22.84
N ASP A 90 -4.60 -30.69 -24.13
CA ASP A 90 -3.43 -30.61 -25.01
C ASP A 90 -2.96 -29.15 -25.18
N GLU A 91 -3.90 -28.23 -25.31
CA GLU A 91 -3.60 -26.80 -25.42
C GLU A 91 -2.98 -26.27 -24.12
N VAL A 92 -3.52 -26.64 -22.96
CA VAL A 92 -2.99 -26.25 -21.66
C VAL A 92 -1.58 -26.81 -21.45
N THR A 93 -1.36 -28.08 -21.80
CA THR A 93 -0.04 -28.70 -21.68
C THR A 93 0.96 -27.99 -22.58
N THR A 94 0.63 -27.77 -23.86
CA THR A 94 1.51 -27.06 -24.79
C THR A 94 1.82 -25.63 -24.32
N ALA A 95 0.81 -24.92 -23.86
CA ALA A 95 0.97 -23.56 -23.35
C ALA A 95 1.84 -23.52 -22.08
N SER A 96 1.68 -24.51 -21.18
CA SER A 96 2.48 -24.60 -19.95
C SER A 96 3.96 -24.86 -20.25
N LEU A 97 4.26 -25.74 -21.21
CA LEU A 97 5.64 -26.01 -21.63
C LEU A 97 6.31 -24.75 -22.21
N ARG A 98 5.62 -24.03 -23.09
CA ARG A 98 6.12 -22.75 -23.63
C ARG A 98 6.36 -21.71 -22.53
N ARG A 99 5.45 -21.61 -21.57
CA ARG A 99 5.59 -20.68 -20.44
C ARG A 99 6.79 -21.02 -19.57
N VAL A 100 6.95 -22.30 -19.20
CA VAL A 100 8.09 -22.76 -18.40
C VAL A 100 9.41 -22.46 -19.11
N SER A 101 9.51 -22.74 -20.40
CA SER A 101 10.71 -22.43 -21.20
C SER A 101 11.00 -20.92 -21.21
N ALA A 102 10.01 -20.09 -21.52
CA ALA A 102 10.19 -18.64 -21.57
C ALA A 102 10.56 -18.03 -20.19
N ASP A 103 9.97 -18.54 -19.12
CA ASP A 103 10.30 -18.11 -17.76
C ASP A 103 11.73 -18.56 -17.37
N THR A 104 12.16 -19.74 -17.81
CA THR A 104 13.52 -20.27 -17.58
C THR A 104 14.58 -19.43 -18.29
N GLU A 105 14.32 -19.00 -19.52
CA GLU A 105 15.21 -18.11 -20.27
C GLU A 105 15.42 -16.75 -19.56
N ARG A 106 14.36 -16.23 -18.94
CA ARG A 106 14.43 -14.98 -18.15
C ARG A 106 15.22 -15.12 -16.85
N LEU A 107 15.41 -16.33 -16.35
CA LEU A 107 16.18 -16.61 -15.15
C LEU A 107 17.67 -16.57 -15.46
N THR A 108 18.34 -15.48 -15.12
CA THR A 108 19.79 -15.37 -15.22
C THR A 108 20.45 -15.87 -13.94
N ARG A 109 21.60 -16.54 -14.06
CA ARG A 109 22.47 -16.96 -12.94
C ARG A 109 21.77 -17.80 -11.86
N ARG A 110 20.84 -18.66 -12.25
CA ARG A 110 20.23 -19.65 -11.35
C ARG A 110 20.83 -21.01 -11.62
N ASN A 111 21.55 -21.55 -10.64
CA ASN A 111 22.03 -22.94 -10.71
C ASN A 111 20.82 -23.88 -10.78
N MET A 112 20.97 -24.97 -11.49
CA MET A 112 19.93 -25.99 -11.67
C MET A 112 18.63 -25.53 -12.35
N LYS A 113 18.61 -24.35 -12.99
CA LYS A 113 17.38 -23.85 -13.62
C LYS A 113 16.86 -24.78 -14.70
N GLU A 114 17.74 -25.37 -15.51
CA GLU A 114 17.40 -26.32 -16.55
C GLU A 114 16.80 -27.59 -15.94
N CYS A 115 17.45 -28.16 -14.94
CA CYS A 115 17.00 -29.38 -14.27
C CYS A 115 15.61 -29.20 -13.62
N VAL A 116 15.37 -28.07 -12.95
CA VAL A 116 14.05 -27.75 -12.37
C VAL A 116 13.01 -27.53 -13.48
N SER A 117 13.40 -26.86 -14.58
CA SER A 117 12.53 -26.63 -15.73
C SER A 117 12.10 -27.94 -16.38
N GLU A 118 13.03 -28.82 -16.65
CA GLU A 118 12.78 -30.16 -17.25
C GLU A 118 11.84 -31.00 -16.37
N HIS A 119 12.09 -30.97 -15.05
CA HIS A 119 11.22 -31.69 -14.13
C HIS A 119 9.78 -31.14 -14.13
N ILE A 120 9.61 -29.81 -14.12
CA ILE A 120 8.28 -29.18 -14.19
C ILE A 120 7.61 -29.49 -15.54
N GLN A 121 8.36 -29.48 -16.64
CA GLN A 121 7.83 -29.84 -17.96
C GLN A 121 7.36 -31.29 -18.02
N THR A 122 8.13 -32.22 -17.44
CA THR A 122 7.72 -33.63 -17.32
C THR A 122 6.41 -33.77 -16.55
N LEU A 123 6.28 -33.10 -15.41
CA LEU A 123 5.04 -33.09 -14.64
C LEU A 123 3.85 -32.50 -15.39
N CYS A 124 4.09 -31.50 -16.26
CA CYS A 124 3.04 -30.93 -17.12
C CYS A 124 2.57 -31.91 -18.19
N LEU A 125 3.47 -32.73 -18.71
CA LEU A 125 3.16 -33.81 -19.69
C LEU A 125 2.38 -34.94 -19.02
N ASP A 126 2.75 -35.32 -17.81
CA ASP A 126 2.12 -36.41 -17.08
C ASP A 126 0.72 -36.03 -16.54
N SER A 127 0.49 -34.74 -16.24
CA SER A 127 -0.76 -34.32 -15.65
C SER A 127 -1.24 -32.96 -16.21
N PRO A 128 -2.36 -32.96 -16.96
CA PRO A 128 -2.98 -31.71 -17.42
C PRO A 128 -3.44 -30.80 -16.29
N ASP A 129 -3.81 -31.38 -15.15
CA ASP A 129 -4.20 -30.60 -13.97
C ASP A 129 -3.00 -29.84 -13.39
N PHE A 130 -1.81 -30.47 -13.37
CA PHE A 130 -0.58 -29.78 -13.00
C PHE A 130 -0.24 -28.68 -14.00
N ALA A 131 -0.39 -28.93 -15.30
CA ALA A 131 -0.21 -27.93 -16.35
C ALA A 131 -1.13 -26.71 -16.12
N ARG A 132 -2.40 -26.91 -15.73
CA ARG A 132 -3.32 -25.84 -15.35
C ARG A 132 -2.82 -25.05 -14.14
N LEU A 133 -2.24 -25.71 -13.13
CA LEU A 133 -1.65 -25.04 -11.97
C LEU A 133 -0.43 -24.18 -12.36
N VAL A 134 0.41 -24.68 -13.27
CA VAL A 134 1.57 -23.92 -13.79
C VAL A 134 1.12 -22.71 -14.57
N MET A 135 0.00 -22.79 -15.29
CA MET A 135 -0.55 -21.66 -16.06
C MET A 135 -1.24 -20.59 -15.19
N HIS A 136 -1.42 -20.83 -13.89
CA HIS A 136 -2.05 -19.84 -13.01
C HIS A 136 -1.28 -18.52 -13.01
N PRO A 137 -1.96 -17.33 -13.12
CA PRO A 137 -1.31 -16.02 -13.29
C PRO A 137 -0.33 -15.66 -12.18
N LYS A 138 -0.56 -16.14 -10.96
CA LYS A 138 0.31 -15.87 -9.78
C LYS A 138 1.52 -16.81 -9.69
N LYS A 139 1.62 -17.82 -10.55
CA LYS A 139 2.72 -18.80 -10.52
C LYS A 139 3.69 -18.55 -11.68
N ASN A 140 4.98 -18.57 -11.38
CA ASN A 140 6.06 -18.48 -12.36
C ASN A 140 7.34 -19.12 -11.80
N MET A 141 8.33 -19.33 -12.66
CA MET A 141 9.61 -19.93 -12.27
C MET A 141 10.37 -19.10 -11.23
N ILE A 142 10.23 -17.79 -11.22
CA ILE A 142 10.87 -16.92 -10.23
C ILE A 142 10.32 -17.22 -8.82
N HIS A 143 9.01 -17.41 -8.69
CA HIS A 143 8.39 -17.77 -7.41
C HIS A 143 8.76 -19.19 -6.99
N CYS A 144 8.87 -20.13 -7.92
CA CYS A 144 9.34 -21.49 -7.67
C CYS A 144 10.74 -21.48 -7.07
N PHE A 145 11.70 -20.81 -7.71
CA PHE A 145 13.06 -20.70 -7.19
C PHE A 145 13.14 -19.97 -5.86
N ARG A 146 12.35 -18.92 -5.65
CA ARG A 146 12.28 -18.23 -4.37
C ARG A 146 11.78 -19.15 -3.24
N TYR A 147 10.85 -20.02 -3.55
CA TYR A 147 10.37 -21.03 -2.60
C TYR A 147 11.45 -22.05 -2.26
N ILE A 148 12.14 -22.61 -3.27
CA ILE A 148 13.22 -23.56 -3.09
C ILE A 148 14.31 -22.97 -2.19
N TYR A 149 14.77 -21.76 -2.46
CA TYR A 149 15.80 -21.09 -1.67
C TYR A 149 15.39 -20.78 -0.22
N ARG A 150 14.11 -20.70 0.07
CA ARG A 150 13.63 -20.51 1.45
C ARG A 150 13.58 -21.82 2.24
N LYS A 151 13.54 -22.95 1.55
CA LYS A 151 13.38 -24.26 2.16
C LYS A 151 14.68 -25.06 2.23
N ALA A 152 15.67 -24.69 1.42
CA ALA A 152 17.01 -25.23 1.48
C ALA A 152 17.83 -24.59 2.61
#